data_d450b9908becac27b1ff5416ae0fcdae
#
_entry.id   d450b9908becac27b1ff5416ae0fcdae
#
_cell.length_a   1.000
_cell.length_b   1.000
_cell.length_c   1.000
_cell.angle_alpha   90.00
_cell.angle_beta   90.00
_cell.angle_gamma   90.00
#
_symmetry.space_group_name_H-M   'P 1'
#
loop_
_entity.id
_entity.type
_entity.pdbx_description
1 polymer ?
#
loop_
_entity_poly.entity_id
_entity_poly.type
_entity_poly.pdbx_seq_one_letter_code
_entity_poly.pdbx_strand_id
1 'polypeptide(L)'
;EKKYIQIFDGYRGAYGVANIKNAYVDPDSGKLKLKPGDYRWNYEELKDNIYNEHLNGTKSIGIQPCNEEGETKFGLIDIDPANYEHFDKKFIIDKIQEYKLPLIPILSKSKGLHLYIFMRKFVDAAILKSFLSNLLPLFKLKSDTEIFPKQTQLTKDLERGGYRPGQFINLPYFNKTERRA
;
A
#
# COMPACT_ATOMS: atom_id res chain seq x y z
N GLU A 1 -15.45 -10.17 -2.92
CA GLU A 1 -15.17 -8.97 -3.73
C GLU A 1 -15.67 -7.70 -3.04
N LYS A 2 -16.96 -7.55 -2.70
CA LYS A 2 -17.50 -6.37 -2.01
C LYS A 2 -16.72 -5.99 -0.74
N LYS A 3 -16.36 -6.98 0.09
CA LYS A 3 -15.60 -6.73 1.31
C LYS A 3 -14.17 -6.25 1.02
N TYR A 4 -13.55 -6.75 -0.04
CA TYR A 4 -12.22 -6.31 -0.48
C TYR A 4 -12.24 -4.83 -0.90
N ILE A 5 -13.22 -4.44 -1.72
CA ILE A 5 -13.42 -3.05 -2.13
C ILE A 5 -13.64 -2.13 -0.92
N GLN A 6 -14.43 -2.58 0.05
CA GLN A 6 -14.71 -1.80 1.25
C GLN A 6 -13.49 -1.52 2.14
N ILE A 7 -12.55 -2.49 2.24
CA ILE A 7 -11.35 -2.33 3.08
C ILE A 7 -10.22 -1.60 2.38
N PHE A 8 -10.12 -1.73 1.05
CA PHE A 8 -9.14 -1.01 0.23
C PHE A 8 -9.77 0.18 -0.48
N ASP A 9 -10.54 0.98 0.23
CA ASP A 9 -11.14 2.20 -0.29
C ASP A 9 -10.27 3.41 0.05
N GLY A 10 -10.18 4.36 -0.88
CA GLY A 10 -9.38 5.57 -0.76
C GLY A 10 -9.75 6.58 -1.84
N TYR A 11 -8.76 7.26 -2.43
CA TYR A 11 -9.00 8.18 -3.54
C TYR A 11 -9.50 7.44 -4.78
N ARG A 12 -10.64 7.89 -5.31
CA ARG A 12 -11.30 7.25 -6.46
C ARG A 12 -11.10 7.97 -7.78
N GLY A 13 -10.54 9.17 -7.79
CA GLY A 13 -10.35 9.96 -9.02
C GLY A 13 -9.20 9.47 -9.89
N ALA A 14 -8.35 8.57 -9.40
CA ALA A 14 -7.27 7.94 -10.16
C ALA A 14 -6.80 6.67 -9.45
N TYR A 15 -6.11 5.78 -10.17
CA TYR A 15 -5.48 4.59 -9.60
C TYR A 15 -4.14 4.28 -10.28
N GLY A 16 -3.23 3.69 -9.52
CA GLY A 16 -1.97 3.21 -10.05
C GLY A 16 -2.17 1.93 -10.87
N VAL A 17 -1.39 1.76 -11.93
CA VAL A 17 -1.33 0.53 -12.73
C VAL A 17 0.10 0.05 -12.80
N ALA A 18 0.32 -1.24 -12.52
CA ALA A 18 1.59 -1.90 -12.67
C ALA A 18 1.53 -2.92 -13.81
N ASN A 19 2.40 -2.78 -14.81
CA ASN A 19 2.50 -3.74 -15.91
C ASN A 19 3.39 -4.93 -15.52
N ILE A 20 2.83 -5.86 -14.78
CA ILE A 20 3.56 -7.02 -14.24
C ILE A 20 4.13 -7.93 -15.33
N LYS A 21 3.58 -7.91 -16.55
CA LYS A 21 4.09 -8.72 -17.67
C LYS A 21 5.52 -8.32 -18.06
N ASN A 22 5.91 -7.10 -17.79
CA ASN A 22 7.26 -6.58 -18.05
C ASN A 22 8.21 -6.74 -16.86
N ALA A 23 7.75 -7.37 -15.78
CA ALA A 23 8.58 -7.58 -14.60
C ALA A 23 9.79 -8.47 -14.95
N TYR A 24 10.95 -8.08 -14.45
CA TYR A 24 12.18 -8.83 -14.62
C TYR A 24 12.84 -9.09 -13.26
N VAL A 25 13.64 -10.13 -13.18
CA VAL A 25 14.46 -10.40 -12.00
C VAL A 25 15.72 -9.56 -12.11
N ASP A 26 15.89 -8.64 -11.19
CA ASP A 26 17.09 -7.82 -11.10
C ASP A 26 18.29 -8.71 -10.74
N PRO A 27 19.35 -8.75 -11.55
CA PRO A 27 20.47 -9.68 -11.36
C PRO A 27 21.26 -9.43 -10.10
N ASP A 28 21.33 -8.19 -9.62
CA ASP A 28 22.14 -7.81 -8.47
C ASP A 28 21.42 -8.10 -7.13
N SER A 29 20.12 -7.89 -7.10
CA SER A 29 19.30 -8.05 -5.87
C SER A 29 18.46 -9.33 -5.85
N GLY A 30 18.30 -10.03 -6.98
CA GLY A 30 17.38 -11.15 -7.13
C GLY A 30 15.90 -10.79 -6.94
N LYS A 31 15.57 -9.50 -6.94
CA LYS A 31 14.21 -8.99 -6.73
C LYS A 31 13.47 -8.86 -8.06
N LEU A 32 12.16 -9.10 -8.02
CA LEU A 32 11.30 -8.77 -9.15
C LEU A 32 11.13 -7.25 -9.22
N LYS A 33 11.59 -6.66 -10.32
CA LYS A 33 11.51 -5.22 -10.58
C LYS A 33 10.68 -4.92 -11.82
N LEU A 34 10.11 -3.74 -11.86
CA LEU A 34 9.47 -3.16 -13.04
C LEU A 34 10.34 -2.02 -13.55
N LYS A 35 10.38 -1.84 -14.87
CA LYS A 35 11.10 -0.73 -15.50
C LYS A 35 10.40 0.60 -15.19
N PRO A 36 11.11 1.73 -15.21
CA PRO A 36 10.48 3.04 -15.23
C PRO A 36 9.45 3.11 -16.36
N GLY A 37 8.22 3.58 -16.03
CA GLY A 37 7.10 3.63 -16.99
C GLY A 37 6.14 2.42 -16.91
N ASP A 38 6.55 1.30 -16.31
CA ASP A 38 5.62 0.18 -16.02
C ASP A 38 4.74 0.46 -14.78
N TYR A 39 5.10 1.45 -13.97
CA TYR A 39 4.26 2.05 -12.94
C TYR A 39 3.74 3.39 -13.45
N ARG A 40 2.42 3.53 -13.54
CA ARG A 40 1.81 4.78 -13.99
C ARG A 40 0.48 5.04 -13.29
N TRP A 41 0.11 6.30 -13.17
CA TRP A 41 -1.24 6.71 -12.82
C TRP A 41 -2.17 6.55 -14.03
N ASN A 42 -3.34 5.97 -13.79
CA ASN A 42 -4.50 6.08 -14.66
C ASN A 42 -5.45 7.11 -14.04
N TYR A 43 -5.68 8.20 -14.76
CA TYR A 43 -6.52 9.32 -14.33
C TYR A 43 -7.99 9.13 -14.73
N GLU A 44 -8.47 7.91 -14.55
CA GLU A 44 -9.88 7.54 -14.69
C GLU A 44 -10.44 7.20 -13.32
N GLU A 45 -11.76 7.31 -13.17
CA GLU A 45 -12.43 6.92 -11.95
C GLU A 45 -12.18 5.44 -11.60
N LEU A 46 -11.75 5.19 -10.37
CA LEU A 46 -11.57 3.85 -9.84
C LEU A 46 -12.95 3.22 -9.52
N LYS A 47 -13.54 2.56 -10.49
CA LYS A 47 -14.80 1.84 -10.36
C LYS A 47 -14.60 0.45 -9.77
N ASP A 48 -15.66 -0.13 -9.22
CA ASP A 48 -15.62 -1.45 -8.58
C ASP A 48 -15.18 -2.59 -9.53
N ASN A 49 -15.48 -2.47 -10.82
CA ASN A 49 -15.01 -3.45 -11.82
C ASN A 49 -13.48 -3.48 -11.96
N ILE A 50 -12.77 -2.36 -11.69
CA ILE A 50 -11.31 -2.31 -11.74
C ILE A 50 -10.69 -3.16 -10.62
N TYR A 51 -11.31 -3.19 -9.43
CA TYR A 51 -10.90 -4.12 -8.36
C TYR A 51 -11.12 -5.59 -8.78
N ASN A 52 -12.20 -5.88 -9.52
CA ASN A 52 -12.45 -7.23 -10.04
C ASN A 52 -11.40 -7.62 -11.08
N GLU A 53 -10.97 -6.70 -11.95
CA GLU A 53 -9.86 -6.93 -12.89
C GLU A 53 -8.55 -7.27 -12.13
N HIS A 54 -8.28 -6.61 -11.01
CA HIS A 54 -7.13 -6.93 -10.16
C HIS A 54 -7.24 -8.33 -9.56
N LEU A 55 -8.36 -8.64 -8.94
CA LEU A 55 -8.59 -9.94 -8.32
C LEU A 55 -8.62 -11.10 -9.33
N ASN A 56 -8.95 -10.83 -10.59
CA ASN A 56 -8.93 -11.83 -11.67
C ASN A 56 -7.60 -11.90 -12.42
N GLY A 57 -6.59 -11.10 -12.01
CA GLY A 57 -5.25 -11.12 -12.60
C GLY A 57 -5.14 -10.42 -13.96
N THR A 58 -6.15 -9.65 -14.37
CA THR A 58 -6.14 -8.92 -15.63
C THR A 58 -5.34 -7.63 -15.56
N LYS A 59 -5.46 -6.90 -14.44
CA LYS A 59 -4.82 -5.59 -14.23
C LYS A 59 -4.32 -5.47 -12.79
N SER A 60 -3.02 -5.33 -12.59
CA SER A 60 -2.49 -5.02 -11.25
C SER A 60 -2.68 -3.55 -10.93
N ILE A 61 -3.37 -3.26 -9.83
CA ILE A 61 -3.67 -1.88 -9.42
C ILE A 61 -3.04 -1.52 -8.10
N GLY A 62 -2.83 -0.22 -7.93
CA GLY A 62 -2.47 0.43 -6.69
C GLY A 62 -3.44 1.55 -6.35
N ILE A 63 -3.57 1.85 -5.08
CA ILE A 63 -4.52 2.84 -4.58
C ILE A 63 -3.78 3.88 -3.73
N GLN A 64 -4.19 5.14 -3.88
CA GLN A 64 -3.88 6.19 -2.92
C GLN A 64 -4.84 6.03 -1.73
N PRO A 65 -4.34 5.69 -0.52
CA PRO A 65 -5.21 5.46 0.62
C PRO A 65 -5.95 6.70 1.12
N CYS A 66 -5.35 7.89 0.98
CA CYS A 66 -5.95 9.15 1.40
C CYS A 66 -6.97 9.63 0.35
N ASN A 67 -8.19 9.93 0.77
CA ASN A 67 -9.24 10.51 -0.07
C ASN A 67 -9.15 12.04 -0.16
N GLU A 68 -10.13 12.67 -0.82
CA GLU A 68 -10.18 14.12 -1.05
C GLU A 68 -10.41 14.92 0.24
N GLU A 69 -11.04 14.32 1.24
CA GLU A 69 -11.31 14.90 2.56
C GLU A 69 -10.13 14.78 3.53
N GLY A 70 -9.02 14.16 3.12
CA GLY A 70 -7.88 13.92 4.01
C GLY A 70 -8.08 12.73 4.94
N GLU A 71 -8.96 11.82 4.57
CA GLU A 71 -9.31 10.64 5.35
C GLU A 71 -8.84 9.34 4.69
N THR A 72 -8.74 8.27 5.46
CA THR A 72 -8.32 6.95 4.99
C THR A 72 -9.08 5.83 5.69
N LYS A 73 -9.26 4.70 5.02
CA LYS A 73 -9.79 3.45 5.60
C LYS A 73 -8.71 2.44 5.94
N PHE A 74 -7.52 2.62 5.43
CA PHE A 74 -6.40 1.73 5.74
C PHE A 74 -5.08 2.48 5.70
N GLY A 75 -4.13 1.93 6.39
CA GLY A 75 -2.75 2.37 6.31
C GLY A 75 -1.83 1.16 6.43
N LEU A 76 -0.56 1.37 6.18
CA LEU A 76 0.44 0.34 6.39
C LEU A 76 1.84 0.91 6.64
N ILE A 77 2.67 0.09 7.29
CA ILE A 77 4.11 0.27 7.34
C ILE A 77 4.71 -0.64 6.27
N ASP A 78 5.46 -0.07 5.33
CA ASP A 78 6.15 -0.83 4.27
C ASP A 78 7.62 -1.07 4.67
N ILE A 79 7.95 -2.32 4.94
CA ILE A 79 9.27 -2.71 5.44
C ILE A 79 10.02 -3.45 4.33
N ASP A 80 10.96 -2.76 3.69
CA ASP A 80 11.89 -3.39 2.75
C ASP A 80 13.12 -3.91 3.51
N PRO A 81 13.40 -5.23 3.49
CA PRO A 81 14.54 -5.83 4.16
C PRO A 81 15.90 -5.24 3.75
N ALA A 82 16.00 -4.72 2.51
CA ALA A 82 17.23 -4.12 2.02
C ALA A 82 17.65 -2.88 2.81
N ASN A 83 16.75 -2.26 3.55
CA ASN A 83 17.02 -1.09 4.37
C ASN A 83 17.56 -1.43 5.77
N TYR A 84 17.65 -2.74 6.11
CA TYR A 84 18.01 -3.21 7.45
C TYR A 84 19.12 -4.27 7.37
N GLU A 85 20.18 -4.11 8.16
CA GLU A 85 21.27 -5.08 8.27
C GLU A 85 20.78 -6.42 8.84
N HIS A 86 19.86 -6.33 9.84
CA HIS A 86 19.21 -7.49 10.45
C HIS A 86 17.70 -7.30 10.43
N PHE A 87 17.03 -8.02 9.52
CA PHE A 87 15.58 -7.99 9.39
C PHE A 87 14.98 -9.28 9.92
N ASP A 88 14.33 -9.19 11.09
CA ASP A 88 13.67 -10.33 11.75
C ASP A 88 12.15 -10.18 11.69
N LYS A 89 11.54 -10.91 10.75
CA LYS A 89 10.07 -10.97 10.60
C LYS A 89 9.39 -11.58 11.83
N LYS A 90 10.03 -12.59 12.43
CA LYS A 90 9.47 -13.26 13.60
C LYS A 90 9.36 -12.28 14.77
N PHE A 91 10.40 -11.51 15.03
CA PHE A 91 10.38 -10.47 16.06
C PHE A 91 9.21 -9.52 15.89
N ILE A 92 8.97 -9.04 14.66
CA ILE A 92 7.86 -8.11 14.38
C ILE A 92 6.51 -8.79 14.65
N ILE A 93 6.32 -10.03 14.19
CA ILE A 93 5.08 -10.79 14.39
C ILE A 93 4.84 -11.05 15.88
N ASP A 94 5.89 -11.44 16.62
CA ASP A 94 5.81 -11.69 18.06
C ASP A 94 5.39 -10.40 18.80
N LYS A 95 5.91 -9.23 18.41
CA LYS A 95 5.51 -7.94 18.99
C LYS A 95 4.04 -7.58 18.67
N ILE A 96 3.58 -7.84 17.46
CA ILE A 96 2.17 -7.64 17.11
C ILE A 96 1.26 -8.48 18.02
N GLN A 97 1.63 -9.73 18.27
CA GLN A 97 0.87 -10.64 19.14
C GLN A 97 0.96 -10.24 20.62
N GLU A 98 2.16 -9.97 21.12
CA GLU A 98 2.42 -9.54 22.50
C GLU A 98 1.58 -8.32 22.91
N TYR A 99 1.58 -7.29 22.05
CA TYR A 99 0.85 -6.06 22.31
C TYR A 99 -0.57 -6.04 21.76
N LYS A 100 -1.03 -7.15 21.17
CA LYS A 100 -2.38 -7.29 20.55
C LYS A 100 -2.67 -6.15 19.57
N LEU A 101 -1.68 -5.77 18.77
CA LEU A 101 -1.83 -4.68 17.83
C LEU A 101 -2.75 -5.08 16.68
N PRO A 102 -3.64 -4.18 16.20
CA PRO A 102 -4.56 -4.47 15.11
C PRO A 102 -3.86 -4.40 13.74
N LEU A 103 -2.69 -5.03 13.63
CA LEU A 103 -1.87 -5.05 12.43
C LEU A 103 -1.92 -6.42 11.78
N ILE A 104 -2.09 -6.44 10.46
CA ILE A 104 -2.10 -7.65 9.64
C ILE A 104 -0.84 -7.69 8.79
N PRO A 105 0.12 -8.58 9.08
CA PRO A 105 1.33 -8.71 8.28
C PRO A 105 1.05 -9.44 6.97
N ILE A 106 1.41 -8.83 5.85
CA ILE A 106 1.34 -9.41 4.50
C ILE A 106 2.75 -9.37 3.90
N LEU A 107 3.16 -10.47 3.28
CA LEU A 107 4.46 -10.52 2.60
C LEU A 107 4.45 -9.58 1.39
N SER A 108 5.49 -8.75 1.27
CA SER A 108 5.71 -7.94 0.08
C SER A 108 6.41 -8.74 -1.04
N LYS A 109 6.36 -8.22 -2.27
CA LYS A 109 7.08 -8.82 -3.42
C LYS A 109 8.59 -8.84 -3.21
N SER A 110 9.14 -7.88 -2.48
CA SER A 110 10.56 -7.78 -2.12
C SER A 110 10.99 -8.70 -0.97
N LYS A 111 10.14 -9.63 -0.54
CA LYS A 111 10.32 -10.51 0.64
C LYS A 111 10.29 -9.74 1.98
N GLY A 112 9.86 -8.49 1.98
CA GLY A 112 9.60 -7.68 3.16
C GLY A 112 8.22 -7.95 3.77
N LEU A 113 7.76 -6.98 4.56
CA LEU A 113 6.43 -7.00 5.19
C LEU A 113 5.70 -5.69 4.95
N HIS A 114 4.43 -5.80 4.59
CA HIS A 114 3.46 -4.73 4.75
C HIS A 114 2.64 -5.01 6.02
N LEU A 115 2.70 -4.12 6.99
CA LEU A 115 1.90 -4.22 8.21
C LEU A 115 0.64 -3.38 8.05
N TYR A 116 -0.43 -3.99 7.56
CA TYR A 116 -1.70 -3.29 7.32
C TYR A 116 -2.50 -3.06 8.59
N ILE A 117 -3.16 -1.90 8.66
CA ILE A 117 -4.26 -1.62 9.58
C ILE A 117 -5.49 -1.22 8.77
N PHE A 118 -6.65 -1.74 9.17
CA PHE A 118 -7.93 -1.45 8.52
C PHE A 118 -8.91 -0.81 9.48
N MET A 119 -9.59 0.22 9.04
CA MET A 119 -10.56 0.97 9.81
C MET A 119 -11.99 0.65 9.35
N ARG A 120 -12.94 0.61 10.27
CA ARG A 120 -14.37 0.38 9.94
C ARG A 120 -15.00 1.55 9.17
N LYS A 121 -14.52 2.77 9.45
CA LYS A 121 -14.95 4.02 8.82
C LYS A 121 -13.71 4.77 8.34
N PHE A 122 -13.90 5.76 7.50
CA PHE A 122 -12.88 6.73 7.20
C PHE A 122 -12.45 7.45 8.51
N VAL A 123 -11.17 7.64 8.66
CA VAL A 123 -10.53 8.35 9.77
C VAL A 123 -9.51 9.35 9.21
N ASP A 124 -9.19 10.36 9.97
CA ASP A 124 -8.16 11.33 9.60
C ASP A 124 -6.84 10.63 9.26
N ALA A 125 -6.34 10.89 8.05
CA ALA A 125 -5.14 10.24 7.52
C ALA A 125 -3.87 10.63 8.28
N ALA A 126 -3.80 11.86 8.80
CA ALA A 126 -2.65 12.31 9.58
C ALA A 126 -2.60 11.62 10.95
N ILE A 127 -3.77 11.42 11.58
CA ILE A 127 -3.87 10.70 12.85
C ILE A 127 -3.44 9.23 12.66
N LEU A 128 -3.95 8.55 11.62
CA LEU A 128 -3.57 7.16 11.37
C LEU A 128 -2.09 7.03 11.06
N LYS A 129 -1.54 7.93 10.24
CA LYS A 129 -0.11 7.96 9.92
C LYS A 129 0.75 8.18 11.15
N SER A 130 0.37 9.11 12.02
CA SER A 130 1.05 9.37 13.30
C SER A 130 1.03 8.14 14.21
N PHE A 131 -0.11 7.45 14.31
CA PHE A 131 -0.22 6.20 15.06
C PHE A 131 0.78 5.15 14.54
N LEU A 132 0.83 4.92 13.23
CA LEU A 132 1.76 3.96 12.62
C LEU A 132 3.22 4.38 12.84
N SER A 133 3.54 5.69 12.74
CA SER A 133 4.89 6.20 13.00
C SER A 133 5.34 5.93 14.43
N ASN A 134 4.44 6.05 15.40
CA ASN A 134 4.74 5.79 16.81
C ASN A 134 5.02 4.30 17.10
N LEU A 135 4.67 3.39 16.19
CA LEU A 135 4.97 1.96 16.32
C LEU A 135 6.37 1.59 15.80
N LEU A 136 7.02 2.44 15.00
CA LEU A 136 8.32 2.13 14.42
C LEU A 136 9.39 1.74 15.47
N PRO A 137 9.55 2.47 16.59
CA PRO A 137 10.53 2.09 17.62
C PRO A 137 10.24 0.73 18.25
N LEU A 138 8.96 0.36 18.43
CA LEU A 138 8.57 -0.93 18.98
C LEU A 138 9.08 -2.10 18.12
N PHE A 139 9.09 -1.91 16.81
CA PHE A 139 9.58 -2.88 15.84
C PHE A 139 11.07 -2.73 15.50
N LYS A 140 11.79 -1.81 16.18
CA LYS A 140 13.19 -1.44 15.87
C LYS A 140 13.38 -0.98 14.43
N LEU A 141 12.37 -0.31 13.88
CA LEU A 141 12.39 0.23 12.53
C LEU A 141 12.96 1.67 12.53
N LYS A 142 13.56 2.05 11.40
CA LYS A 142 14.09 3.40 11.20
C LYS A 142 12.96 4.41 11.11
N SER A 143 13.23 5.66 11.50
CA SER A 143 12.26 6.76 11.47
C SER A 143 11.82 7.13 10.04
N ASP A 144 12.61 6.80 9.02
CA ASP A 144 12.35 7.02 7.60
C ASP A 144 11.67 5.83 6.91
N THR A 145 11.28 4.79 7.67
CA THR A 145 10.49 3.67 7.13
C THR A 145 9.22 4.17 6.49
N GLU A 146 8.93 3.65 5.29
CA GLU A 146 7.77 4.09 4.52
C GLU A 146 6.44 3.76 5.22
N ILE A 147 5.58 4.78 5.34
CA ILE A 147 4.22 4.65 5.89
C ILE A 147 3.21 5.20 4.89
N PHE A 148 2.16 4.44 4.65
CA PHE A 148 1.01 4.86 3.87
C PHE A 148 -0.21 5.09 4.78
N PRO A 149 -1.04 6.11 4.50
CA PRO A 149 -0.91 7.05 3.38
C PRO A 149 0.34 7.94 3.50
N LYS A 150 1.05 8.11 2.38
CA LYS A 150 2.19 9.04 2.34
C LYS A 150 1.72 10.49 2.42
N GLN A 151 0.70 10.83 1.64
CA GLN A 151 -0.02 12.10 1.70
C GLN A 151 -1.20 11.98 2.65
N THR A 152 -1.35 12.95 3.53
CA THR A 152 -2.47 13.05 4.47
C THR A 152 -3.52 14.07 4.03
N GLN A 153 -3.23 14.77 2.94
CA GLN A 153 -4.14 15.64 2.20
C GLN A 153 -3.76 15.60 0.73
N LEU A 154 -4.75 15.65 -0.15
CA LEU A 154 -4.56 15.74 -1.58
C LEU A 154 -4.63 17.19 -2.03
N THR A 155 -3.75 17.56 -2.95
CA THR A 155 -3.72 18.91 -3.56
C THR A 155 -4.60 18.92 -4.80
N LYS A 156 -5.40 19.98 -4.98
CA LYS A 156 -6.19 20.18 -6.20
C LYS A 156 -5.28 20.23 -7.43
N ASP A 157 -5.69 19.57 -8.49
CA ASP A 157 -5.05 19.63 -9.79
C ASP A 157 -5.82 20.62 -10.67
N LEU A 158 -5.28 21.84 -10.80
CA LEU A 158 -5.94 22.91 -11.54
C LEU A 158 -5.91 22.71 -13.07
N GLU A 159 -5.00 21.88 -13.56
CA GLU A 159 -4.85 21.61 -15.00
C GLU A 159 -5.80 20.51 -15.49
N ARG A 160 -5.94 19.43 -14.70
CA ARG A 160 -6.77 18.27 -15.05
C ARG A 160 -8.15 18.31 -14.42
N GLY A 161 -8.33 19.14 -13.40
CA GLY A 161 -9.47 19.05 -12.49
C GLY A 161 -9.30 17.91 -11.48
N GLY A 162 -10.06 17.94 -10.39
CA GLY A 162 -9.93 16.96 -9.32
C GLY A 162 -8.70 17.17 -8.45
N TYR A 163 -8.00 16.07 -8.10
CA TYR A 163 -6.87 16.10 -7.17
C TYR A 163 -5.65 15.37 -7.72
N ARG A 164 -4.45 15.81 -7.32
CA ARG A 164 -3.20 15.09 -7.57
C ARG A 164 -3.13 13.88 -6.65
N PRO A 165 -3.05 12.67 -7.19
CA PRO A 165 -3.22 11.47 -6.37
C PRO A 165 -2.02 11.12 -5.48
N GLY A 166 -0.87 11.76 -5.63
CA GLY A 166 0.32 11.49 -4.81
C GLY A 166 0.94 10.11 -5.08
N GLN A 167 1.16 9.31 -4.04
CA GLN A 167 1.74 7.97 -4.19
C GLN A 167 0.72 6.88 -3.85
N PHE A 168 0.69 5.84 -4.67
CA PHE A 168 -0.17 4.68 -4.44
C PHE A 168 0.61 3.50 -3.86
N ILE A 169 -0.10 2.62 -3.19
CA ILE A 169 0.37 1.30 -2.79
C ILE A 169 -0.29 0.23 -3.64
N ASN A 170 0.50 -0.70 -4.17
CA ASN A 170 -0.05 -1.85 -4.88
C ASN A 170 -0.88 -2.72 -3.96
N LEU A 171 -2.05 -3.13 -4.44
CA LEU A 171 -2.94 -3.97 -3.67
C LEU A 171 -2.46 -5.42 -3.64
N PRO A 172 -2.65 -6.12 -2.50
CA PRO A 172 -2.41 -7.56 -2.41
C PRO A 172 -3.48 -8.38 -3.14
N TYR A 173 -3.26 -9.69 -3.25
CA TYR A 173 -4.20 -10.67 -3.84
C TYR A 173 -4.46 -10.50 -5.34
N PHE A 174 -3.49 -9.98 -6.08
CA PHE A 174 -3.53 -10.05 -7.54
C PHE A 174 -3.79 -11.49 -8.00
N ASN A 175 -4.75 -11.68 -8.90
CA ASN A 175 -5.18 -13.01 -9.37
C ASN A 175 -5.68 -13.95 -8.25
N LYS A 176 -6.20 -13.42 -7.15
CA LYS A 176 -6.72 -14.17 -5.96
C LYS A 176 -5.73 -15.14 -5.31
N THR A 177 -4.73 -15.61 -6.02
CA THR A 177 -3.71 -16.57 -5.56
C THR A 177 -2.45 -15.90 -5.04
N GLU A 178 -2.13 -14.72 -5.55
CA GLU A 178 -1.00 -13.92 -5.08
C GLU A 178 -1.34 -13.24 -3.75
N ARG A 179 -0.87 -13.84 -2.66
CA ARG A 179 -1.04 -13.29 -1.30
C ARG A 179 -0.02 -12.19 -0.96
N ARG A 180 0.74 -11.74 -1.95
CA ARG A 180 1.76 -10.69 -1.82
C ARG A 180 1.21 -9.37 -2.35
N ALA A 181 1.68 -8.30 -1.78
CA ALA A 181 1.41 -6.93 -2.22
C ALA A 181 2.58 -6.37 -3.03
#